data_d9d4c3b24feb15b63b3a6b053bce1926
#
_entry.id   d9d4c3b24feb15b63b3a6b053bce1926
#
_cell.length_a   1.000
_cell.length_b   1.000
_cell.length_c   1.000
_cell.angle_alpha   90.00
_cell.angle_beta   90.00
_cell.angle_gamma   90.00
#
_symmetry.space_group_name_H-M   'P 1'
#
loop_
_entity.id
_entity.type
_entity.pdbx_description
1 polymer ?
#
loop_
_entity_poly.entity_id
_entity_poly.type
_entity_poly.pdbx_seq_one_letter_code
_entity_poly.pdbx_strand_id
1 'polypeptide(L)'
;MSTPANAGANLLIKGVRIEDGPAGVDIRITDGKFEEIGAGLTPREGEEVRDYTGKLVLPPYIESHVHLDTALTSGQPRYNESGTLFEGIEVWSERKQSLTYEDVKDRAGRALRQQAQFGIQYVRSHVDVTDPDLTALRALIDLREELKDSMTLQLVAFPQEGIESFPNGRDLMRRAAEMGVDAIGAIPHFEFTREYSVSSLNFAVELAQEYGLLMDVHCDEIDDEASRGLETLATRALEAGIGPRVTASHTTAMHSYNNAYFLRLVRLLKMSGINFVSNPLVNTHLQGRVDTYPKRRGVTRVKELTEAGINVSFGQDDIEDPWNPMGTGNLRDVVLNGLYVTQMMARPEITGSYNFITHNAARTLSLSDYGIEVGNTANFIVLDAKDWFHALSFGAPVLANFRAGRVLAECEPLARRVHF
;
A
#
# COMPACT_ATOMS: atom_id res chain seq x y z
N MET A 1 22.28 -2.50 26.68
CA MET A 1 21.72 -1.59 27.70
C MET A 1 20.39 -1.12 27.15
N SER A 2 19.29 -1.57 27.74
CA SER A 2 17.93 -1.18 27.34
C SER A 2 17.68 0.26 27.81
N THR A 3 17.52 1.16 26.86
CA THR A 3 17.03 2.53 27.14
C THR A 3 15.59 2.41 27.68
N PRO A 4 15.21 3.17 28.71
CA PRO A 4 13.85 3.08 29.25
C PRO A 4 12.82 3.52 28.23
N ALA A 5 11.88 2.63 27.93
CA ALA A 5 10.78 2.81 27.01
C ALA A 5 9.68 3.65 27.67
N ASN A 6 9.79 4.97 27.83
CA ASN A 6 8.61 5.83 28.11
C ASN A 6 8.92 7.30 28.46
N ALA A 7 9.98 7.91 27.93
CA ALA A 7 10.01 9.38 27.87
C ALA A 7 9.62 9.77 26.44
N GLY A 8 8.54 10.50 26.24
CA GLY A 8 8.14 11.05 24.95
C GLY A 8 9.30 11.89 24.36
N ALA A 9 9.47 11.87 23.05
CA ALA A 9 10.52 12.67 22.42
C ALA A 9 10.15 14.15 22.50
N ASN A 10 11.09 14.99 23.00
CA ASN A 10 11.02 16.45 22.95
C ASN A 10 11.98 16.92 21.87
N LEU A 11 11.45 17.36 20.76
CA LEU A 11 12.22 17.59 19.53
C LEU A 11 11.75 18.87 18.84
N LEU A 12 12.68 19.68 18.38
CA LEU A 12 12.44 20.83 17.51
C LEU A 12 13.09 20.61 16.14
N ILE A 13 12.28 20.45 15.11
CA ILE A 13 12.72 20.41 13.72
C ILE A 13 12.72 21.82 13.16
N LYS A 14 13.82 22.23 12.54
CA LYS A 14 14.03 23.61 12.06
C LYS A 14 14.00 23.73 10.55
N GLY A 15 13.33 24.82 10.08
CA GLY A 15 13.54 25.40 8.75
C GLY A 15 12.97 24.59 7.57
N VAL A 16 12.04 23.68 7.80
CA VAL A 16 11.51 22.75 6.78
C VAL A 16 10.43 23.40 5.88
N ARG A 17 10.08 22.69 4.83
CA ARG A 17 8.83 22.83 4.09
C ARG A 17 7.94 21.65 4.39
N ILE A 18 6.71 21.88 4.80
CA ILE A 18 5.72 20.84 5.04
C ILE A 18 4.84 20.71 3.79
N GLU A 19 4.85 19.55 3.15
CA GLU A 19 4.08 19.27 1.93
C GLU A 19 4.25 20.41 0.87
N ASP A 20 3.15 20.93 0.34
CA ASP A 20 3.16 22.05 -0.61
C ASP A 20 3.12 23.43 0.08
N GLY A 21 3.27 23.47 1.41
CA GLY A 21 3.22 24.69 2.20
C GLY A 21 4.45 25.60 2.05
N PRO A 22 4.53 26.69 2.81
CA PRO A 22 5.66 27.60 2.81
C PRO A 22 6.95 26.94 3.31
N ALA A 23 8.10 27.47 2.90
CA ALA A 23 9.40 27.08 3.45
C ALA A 23 9.70 27.83 4.75
N GLY A 24 10.64 27.31 5.54
CA GLY A 24 11.10 27.96 6.78
C GLY A 24 10.16 27.76 7.97
N VAL A 25 9.44 26.66 7.96
CA VAL A 25 8.54 26.25 9.06
C VAL A 25 9.34 25.42 10.06
N ASP A 26 9.11 25.63 11.35
CA ASP A 26 9.62 24.80 12.43
C ASP A 26 8.50 23.94 13.00
N ILE A 27 8.85 22.74 13.47
CA ILE A 27 7.92 21.78 14.07
C ILE A 27 8.41 21.41 15.46
N ARG A 28 7.62 21.68 16.50
CA ARG A 28 7.87 21.23 17.86
C ARG A 28 7.07 19.98 18.16
N ILE A 29 7.75 19.02 18.74
CA ILE A 29 7.20 17.74 19.16
C ILE A 29 7.43 17.59 20.67
N THR A 30 6.35 17.28 21.39
CA THR A 30 6.38 17.03 22.84
C THR A 30 5.64 15.75 23.13
N ASP A 31 6.23 14.86 23.91
CA ASP A 31 5.64 13.56 24.24
C ASP A 31 5.19 12.75 23.02
N GLY A 32 5.95 12.86 21.92
CA GLY A 32 5.69 12.14 20.67
C GLY A 32 4.52 12.67 19.84
N LYS A 33 4.00 13.88 20.13
CA LYS A 33 2.93 14.55 19.39
C LYS A 33 3.40 15.88 18.80
N PHE A 34 2.80 16.29 17.70
CA PHE A 34 2.98 17.65 17.18
C PHE A 34 2.32 18.65 18.16
N GLU A 35 3.14 19.49 18.80
CA GLU A 35 2.68 20.51 19.74
C GLU A 35 2.48 21.86 19.06
N GLU A 36 3.44 22.27 18.22
CA GLU A 36 3.45 23.59 17.60
C GLU A 36 4.06 23.52 16.21
N ILE A 37 3.45 24.19 15.24
CA ILE A 37 3.93 24.28 13.87
C ILE A 37 3.90 25.76 13.48
N GLY A 38 5.08 26.33 13.21
CA GLY A 38 5.18 27.78 12.91
C GLY A 38 6.59 28.18 12.56
N ALA A 39 6.81 29.44 12.20
CA ALA A 39 8.13 29.96 11.88
C ALA A 39 8.83 30.56 13.11
N GLY A 40 10.15 30.38 13.22
CA GLY A 40 10.98 31.05 14.22
C GLY A 40 10.79 30.55 15.64
N LEU A 41 10.44 29.29 15.87
CA LEU A 41 10.30 28.70 17.20
C LEU A 41 11.67 28.69 17.90
N THR A 42 11.69 29.19 19.15
CA THR A 42 12.91 29.19 19.98
C THR A 42 13.05 27.85 20.70
N PRO A 43 14.23 27.20 20.69
CA PRO A 43 14.48 25.99 21.44
C PRO A 43 14.16 26.16 22.92
N ARG A 44 13.58 25.13 23.55
CA ARG A 44 13.33 25.05 24.99
C ARG A 44 14.46 24.27 25.68
N GLU A 45 14.61 24.44 26.97
CA GLU A 45 15.59 23.68 27.76
C GLU A 45 15.30 22.18 27.69
N GLY A 46 16.30 21.37 27.36
CA GLY A 46 16.19 19.92 27.24
C GLY A 46 15.56 19.42 25.93
N GLU A 47 15.23 20.31 24.98
CA GLU A 47 14.69 19.96 23.66
C GLU A 47 15.84 19.61 22.70
N GLU A 48 15.77 18.45 22.04
CA GLU A 48 16.69 18.12 20.94
C GLU A 48 16.38 18.99 19.73
N VAL A 49 17.37 19.61 19.11
CA VAL A 49 17.19 20.44 17.91
C VAL A 49 17.81 19.76 16.71
N ARG A 50 17.02 19.54 15.66
CA ARG A 50 17.50 19.02 14.38
C ARG A 50 17.23 20.04 13.27
N ASP A 51 18.29 20.42 12.57
CA ASP A 51 18.24 21.38 11.46
C ASP A 51 18.05 20.63 10.12
N TYR A 52 16.89 20.81 9.52
CA TYR A 52 16.57 20.34 8.18
C TYR A 52 16.18 21.50 7.25
N THR A 53 16.85 22.65 7.43
CA THR A 53 16.56 23.86 6.65
C THR A 53 16.56 23.59 5.15
N GLY A 54 15.44 23.95 4.50
CA GLY A 54 15.21 23.79 3.06
C GLY A 54 14.82 22.38 2.62
N LYS A 55 14.65 21.43 3.56
CA LYS A 55 14.20 20.05 3.27
C LYS A 55 12.68 19.96 3.27
N LEU A 56 12.18 18.98 2.53
CA LEU A 56 10.76 18.65 2.46
C LEU A 56 10.39 17.67 3.58
N VAL A 57 9.32 17.98 4.29
CA VAL A 57 8.71 17.09 5.28
C VAL A 57 7.34 16.66 4.78
N LEU A 58 7.08 15.35 4.78
CA LEU A 58 5.80 14.75 4.44
C LEU A 58 5.31 13.88 5.59
N PRO A 59 3.99 13.60 5.68
CA PRO A 59 3.53 12.44 6.44
C PRO A 59 4.22 11.17 5.93
N PRO A 60 4.41 10.12 6.78
CA PRO A 60 5.08 8.91 6.34
C PRO A 60 4.32 8.24 5.20
N TYR A 61 5.03 7.59 4.31
CA TYR A 61 4.40 6.83 3.25
C TYR A 61 3.61 5.65 3.81
N ILE A 62 2.56 5.30 3.10
CA ILE A 62 1.66 4.19 3.40
C ILE A 62 1.70 3.20 2.24
N GLU A 63 2.13 2.00 2.52
CA GLU A 63 2.01 0.87 1.62
C GLU A 63 0.59 0.33 1.67
N SER A 64 -0.20 0.65 0.64
CA SER A 64 -1.62 0.30 0.60
C SER A 64 -1.89 -1.15 0.23
N HIS A 65 -0.91 -1.82 -0.39
CA HIS A 65 -1.07 -3.16 -0.94
C HIS A 65 0.27 -3.83 -1.18
N VAL A 66 0.60 -4.84 -0.37
CA VAL A 66 1.81 -5.66 -0.52
C VAL A 66 1.54 -7.10 -0.07
N HIS A 67 2.38 -8.04 -0.51
CA HIS A 67 2.38 -9.44 -0.09
C HIS A 67 3.65 -9.74 0.70
N LEU A 68 3.60 -9.64 2.04
CA LEU A 68 4.77 -9.89 2.90
C LEU A 68 5.08 -11.39 3.05
N ASP A 69 4.10 -12.25 2.85
CA ASP A 69 4.26 -13.70 2.89
C ASP A 69 5.06 -14.22 1.69
N THR A 70 4.89 -13.61 0.51
CA THR A 70 5.65 -13.96 -0.71
C THR A 70 6.96 -13.19 -0.85
N ALA A 71 7.12 -12.06 -0.14
CA ALA A 71 8.27 -11.18 -0.27
C ALA A 71 9.62 -11.93 -0.15
N LEU A 72 10.60 -11.54 -0.99
CA LEU A 72 11.96 -12.08 -1.03
C LEU A 72 12.02 -13.57 -1.38
N THR A 73 11.10 -14.07 -2.21
CA THR A 73 11.08 -15.46 -2.71
C THR A 73 11.38 -15.58 -4.21
N SER A 74 11.78 -14.53 -4.88
CA SER A 74 12.13 -14.56 -6.28
C SER A 74 13.14 -15.69 -6.60
N GLY A 75 12.83 -16.54 -7.60
CA GLY A 75 13.63 -17.69 -7.96
C GLY A 75 13.47 -18.92 -7.04
N GLN A 76 12.50 -18.93 -6.14
CA GLN A 76 12.25 -20.03 -5.22
C GLN A 76 10.82 -20.59 -5.39
N PRO A 77 10.66 -21.88 -5.78
CA PRO A 77 11.72 -22.84 -6.17
C PRO A 77 12.27 -22.60 -7.58
N ARG A 78 11.64 -21.75 -8.38
CA ARG A 78 12.02 -21.36 -9.74
C ARG A 78 11.57 -19.96 -10.07
N TYR A 79 12.05 -19.40 -11.18
CA TYR A 79 11.54 -18.12 -11.68
C TYR A 79 10.22 -18.30 -12.43
N ASN A 80 9.41 -17.25 -12.47
CA ASN A 80 8.27 -17.08 -13.37
C ASN A 80 8.83 -16.67 -14.76
N GLU A 81 8.97 -17.62 -15.66
CA GLU A 81 9.60 -17.40 -16.98
C GLU A 81 8.66 -16.72 -17.98
N SER A 82 7.35 -16.98 -17.92
CA SER A 82 6.37 -16.33 -18.80
C SER A 82 6.06 -14.89 -18.39
N GLY A 83 6.32 -14.53 -17.13
CA GLY A 83 5.93 -13.27 -16.54
C GLY A 83 4.42 -13.08 -16.48
N THR A 84 3.63 -14.16 -16.43
CA THR A 84 2.17 -14.09 -16.29
C THR A 84 1.75 -14.17 -14.83
N LEU A 85 0.59 -13.61 -14.52
CA LEU A 85 -0.06 -13.74 -13.22
C LEU A 85 -0.20 -15.22 -12.81
N PHE A 86 -0.69 -16.05 -13.73
CA PHE A 86 -1.01 -17.45 -13.45
C PHE A 86 0.24 -18.30 -13.16
N GLU A 87 1.33 -18.13 -13.91
CA GLU A 87 2.58 -18.82 -13.57
C GLU A 87 3.14 -18.35 -12.22
N GLY A 88 2.98 -17.05 -11.87
CA GLY A 88 3.32 -16.56 -10.54
C GLY A 88 2.59 -17.32 -9.44
N ILE A 89 1.27 -17.55 -9.61
CA ILE A 89 0.45 -18.33 -8.68
C ILE A 89 0.92 -19.79 -8.60
N GLU A 90 1.28 -20.41 -9.74
CA GLU A 90 1.83 -21.78 -9.77
C GLU A 90 3.14 -21.88 -8.98
N VAL A 91 4.09 -20.96 -9.24
CA VAL A 91 5.39 -20.91 -8.53
C VAL A 91 5.18 -20.73 -7.03
N TRP A 92 4.24 -19.87 -6.63
CA TRP A 92 3.90 -19.69 -5.23
C TRP A 92 3.26 -20.93 -4.62
N SER A 93 2.36 -21.59 -5.32
CA SER A 93 1.73 -22.84 -4.86
C SER A 93 2.78 -23.96 -4.63
N GLU A 94 3.81 -24.02 -5.49
CA GLU A 94 4.96 -24.92 -5.29
C GLU A 94 5.77 -24.53 -4.04
N ARG A 95 6.11 -23.24 -3.88
CA ARG A 95 6.88 -22.69 -2.73
C ARG A 95 6.16 -22.90 -1.40
N LYS A 96 4.85 -22.72 -1.40
CA LYS A 96 3.97 -22.81 -0.23
C LYS A 96 4.05 -24.19 0.45
N GLN A 97 4.33 -25.26 -0.31
CA GLN A 97 4.49 -26.63 0.24
C GLN A 97 5.66 -26.77 1.21
N SER A 98 6.65 -25.87 1.16
CA SER A 98 7.81 -25.85 2.04
C SER A 98 7.85 -24.63 2.97
N LEU A 99 6.73 -23.93 3.12
CA LEU A 99 6.64 -22.72 3.91
C LEU A 99 6.74 -23.06 5.41
N THR A 100 7.57 -22.32 6.14
CA THR A 100 7.64 -22.42 7.60
C THR A 100 7.33 -21.05 8.23
N TYR A 101 6.90 -21.08 9.47
CA TYR A 101 6.63 -19.89 10.27
C TYR A 101 7.86 -18.98 10.37
N GLU A 102 9.04 -19.54 10.62
CA GLU A 102 10.29 -18.82 10.79
C GLU A 102 10.74 -18.17 9.48
N ASP A 103 10.58 -18.87 8.35
CA ASP A 103 10.90 -18.37 7.01
C ASP A 103 10.05 -17.14 6.67
N VAL A 104 8.74 -17.21 6.86
CA VAL A 104 7.84 -16.07 6.61
C VAL A 104 8.19 -14.90 7.50
N LYS A 105 8.37 -15.13 8.79
CA LYS A 105 8.65 -14.08 9.78
C LYS A 105 9.96 -13.35 9.48
N ASP A 106 11.03 -14.08 9.11
CA ASP A 106 12.33 -13.48 8.74
C ASP A 106 12.20 -12.64 7.48
N ARG A 107 11.65 -13.19 6.39
CA ARG A 107 11.51 -12.48 5.10
C ARG A 107 10.64 -11.24 5.22
N ALA A 108 9.46 -11.37 5.83
CA ALA A 108 8.55 -10.25 6.07
C ALA A 108 9.21 -9.17 6.95
N GLY A 109 9.91 -9.56 8.02
CA GLY A 109 10.65 -8.63 8.87
C GLY A 109 11.78 -7.90 8.13
N ARG A 110 12.45 -8.56 7.19
CA ARG A 110 13.46 -7.91 6.31
C ARG A 110 12.81 -6.94 5.34
N ALA A 111 11.72 -7.32 4.68
CA ALA A 111 10.98 -6.46 3.77
C ALA A 111 10.44 -5.20 4.48
N LEU A 112 9.88 -5.34 5.69
CA LEU A 112 9.40 -4.21 6.50
C LEU A 112 10.53 -3.27 6.91
N ARG A 113 11.71 -3.79 7.29
CA ARG A 113 12.88 -2.96 7.58
C ARG A 113 13.36 -2.18 6.34
N GLN A 114 13.30 -2.81 5.16
CA GLN A 114 13.61 -2.15 3.89
C GLN A 114 12.60 -1.03 3.58
N GLN A 115 11.31 -1.29 3.75
CA GLN A 115 10.25 -0.29 3.57
C GLN A 115 10.40 0.89 4.56
N ALA A 116 10.77 0.63 5.82
CA ALA A 116 11.01 1.69 6.79
C ALA A 116 12.13 2.66 6.36
N GLN A 117 13.18 2.17 5.68
CA GLN A 117 14.24 3.01 5.11
C GLN A 117 13.73 3.92 3.98
N PHE A 118 12.67 3.50 3.28
CA PHE A 118 12.01 4.29 2.24
C PHE A 118 10.90 5.23 2.79
N GLY A 119 10.77 5.35 4.12
CA GLY A 119 9.82 6.27 4.74
C GLY A 119 8.42 5.70 4.99
N ILE A 120 8.23 4.41 4.85
CA ILE A 120 6.96 3.73 5.09
C ILE A 120 6.82 3.40 6.58
N GLN A 121 5.64 3.64 7.16
CA GLN A 121 5.30 3.30 8.55
C GLN A 121 3.99 2.54 8.68
N TYR A 122 3.16 2.56 7.67
CA TYR A 122 1.86 1.90 7.64
C TYR A 122 1.84 0.97 6.43
N VAL A 123 1.49 -0.28 6.66
CA VAL A 123 1.52 -1.33 5.64
C VAL A 123 0.24 -2.15 5.71
N ARG A 124 -0.42 -2.37 4.58
CA ARG A 124 -1.47 -3.37 4.42
C ARG A 124 -0.90 -4.53 3.62
N SER A 125 -0.79 -5.69 4.26
CA SER A 125 -0.31 -6.92 3.63
C SER A 125 -1.45 -7.89 3.37
N HIS A 126 -1.56 -8.33 2.12
CA HIS A 126 -2.39 -9.48 1.77
C HIS A 126 -1.63 -10.75 2.15
N VAL A 127 -2.31 -11.67 2.82
CA VAL A 127 -1.71 -12.90 3.34
C VAL A 127 -2.48 -14.08 2.80
N ASP A 128 -1.82 -14.94 2.04
CA ASP A 128 -2.45 -16.12 1.45
C ASP A 128 -2.96 -17.07 2.54
N VAL A 129 -4.28 -17.29 2.53
CA VAL A 129 -4.96 -18.21 3.45
C VAL A 129 -5.34 -19.53 2.78
N THR A 130 -4.93 -19.76 1.52
CA THR A 130 -5.08 -21.06 0.86
C THR A 130 -3.97 -22.04 1.30
N ASP A 131 -3.75 -22.08 2.60
CA ASP A 131 -2.90 -22.99 3.38
C ASP A 131 -3.70 -23.49 4.59
N PRO A 132 -4.00 -24.80 4.70
CA PRO A 132 -4.80 -25.34 5.80
C PRO A 132 -4.26 -25.03 7.20
N ASP A 133 -2.96 -24.83 7.32
CA ASP A 133 -2.29 -24.51 8.60
C ASP A 133 -2.23 -23.00 8.89
N LEU A 134 -2.59 -22.13 7.92
CA LEU A 134 -2.50 -20.67 8.01
C LEU A 134 -1.12 -20.19 8.50
N THR A 135 -0.07 -20.83 8.01
CA THR A 135 1.32 -20.66 8.50
C THR A 135 1.79 -19.23 8.35
N ALA A 136 1.57 -18.64 7.17
CA ALA A 136 1.95 -17.25 6.91
C ALA A 136 1.17 -16.28 7.80
N LEU A 137 -0.13 -16.47 7.94
CA LEU A 137 -0.97 -15.60 8.76
C LEU A 137 -0.53 -15.59 10.22
N ARG A 138 -0.24 -16.76 10.81
CA ARG A 138 0.29 -16.87 12.19
C ARG A 138 1.59 -16.08 12.36
N ALA A 139 2.53 -16.24 11.43
CA ALA A 139 3.80 -15.55 11.47
C ALA A 139 3.64 -14.02 11.39
N LEU A 140 2.74 -13.54 10.54
CA LEU A 140 2.52 -12.09 10.36
C LEU A 140 1.70 -11.47 11.49
N ILE A 141 0.80 -12.20 12.15
CA ILE A 141 0.11 -11.74 13.37
C ILE A 141 1.14 -11.49 14.48
N ASP A 142 2.06 -12.42 14.70
CA ASP A 142 3.08 -12.26 15.73
C ASP A 142 4.06 -11.13 15.36
N LEU A 143 4.44 -11.02 14.09
CA LEU A 143 5.29 -9.92 13.63
C LEU A 143 4.60 -8.55 13.78
N ARG A 144 3.29 -8.45 13.55
CA ARG A 144 2.49 -7.23 13.79
C ARG A 144 2.60 -6.79 15.24
N GLU A 145 2.45 -7.71 16.20
CA GLU A 145 2.57 -7.39 17.62
C GLU A 145 3.99 -6.99 18.02
N GLU A 146 5.01 -7.64 17.46
CA GLU A 146 6.42 -7.30 17.74
C GLU A 146 6.80 -5.90 17.22
N LEU A 147 6.22 -5.48 16.10
CA LEU A 147 6.56 -4.21 15.44
C LEU A 147 5.59 -3.07 15.74
N LYS A 148 4.57 -3.26 16.55
CA LYS A 148 3.48 -2.28 16.77
C LYS A 148 3.94 -0.86 17.19
N ASP A 149 5.06 -0.75 17.90
CA ASP A 149 5.62 0.54 18.30
C ASP A 149 6.42 1.21 17.17
N SER A 150 6.85 0.44 16.16
CA SER A 150 7.67 0.90 15.04
C SER A 150 6.86 1.10 13.76
N MET A 151 5.94 0.18 13.48
CA MET A 151 5.13 0.20 12.24
C MET A 151 3.69 -0.23 12.54
N THR A 152 2.76 0.25 11.75
CA THR A 152 1.38 -0.24 11.76
C THR A 152 1.20 -1.23 10.63
N LEU A 153 0.86 -2.47 10.96
CA LEU A 153 0.62 -3.54 9.98
C LEU A 153 -0.85 -3.96 10.01
N GLN A 154 -1.56 -3.78 8.90
CA GLN A 154 -2.89 -4.35 8.65
C GLN A 154 -2.73 -5.63 7.84
N LEU A 155 -3.44 -6.69 8.23
CA LEU A 155 -3.43 -8.00 7.56
C LEU A 155 -4.76 -8.25 6.88
N VAL A 156 -4.72 -8.62 5.61
CA VAL A 156 -5.87 -9.03 4.81
C VAL A 156 -5.87 -10.54 4.67
N ALA A 157 -6.95 -11.21 5.05
CA ALA A 157 -7.14 -12.63 4.71
C ALA A 157 -7.34 -12.72 3.19
N PHE A 158 -6.33 -13.18 2.46
CA PHE A 158 -6.33 -13.23 1.00
C PHE A 158 -6.39 -14.67 0.49
N PRO A 159 -7.46 -15.06 -0.23
CA PRO A 159 -7.60 -16.41 -0.78
C PRO A 159 -6.94 -16.51 -2.16
N GLN A 160 -5.61 -16.66 -2.25
CA GLN A 160 -4.84 -16.64 -3.51
C GLN A 160 -5.38 -17.57 -4.59
N GLU A 161 -5.92 -18.72 -4.20
CA GLU A 161 -6.45 -19.71 -5.14
C GLU A 161 -8.01 -19.76 -5.16
N GLY A 162 -8.65 -18.66 -4.70
CA GLY A 162 -10.10 -18.52 -4.67
C GLY A 162 -10.73 -18.95 -3.35
N ILE A 163 -11.99 -18.54 -3.14
CA ILE A 163 -12.81 -18.94 -1.99
C ILE A 163 -13.66 -20.16 -2.36
N GLU A 164 -14.33 -20.11 -3.51
CA GLU A 164 -15.20 -21.19 -3.99
C GLU A 164 -14.42 -22.25 -4.75
N SER A 165 -13.35 -21.85 -5.44
CA SER A 165 -12.53 -22.73 -6.26
C SER A 165 -11.50 -23.53 -5.44
N PHE A 166 -11.18 -23.08 -4.21
CA PHE A 166 -10.26 -23.76 -3.32
C PHE A 166 -10.98 -24.65 -2.30
N PRO A 167 -10.48 -25.88 -2.03
CA PRO A 167 -11.09 -26.77 -1.03
C PRO A 167 -11.16 -26.12 0.36
N ASN A 168 -12.36 -26.08 0.95
CA ASN A 168 -12.63 -25.46 2.26
C ASN A 168 -12.28 -23.96 2.34
N GLY A 169 -12.26 -23.24 1.20
CA GLY A 169 -11.88 -21.82 1.17
C GLY A 169 -12.71 -20.95 2.11
N ARG A 170 -14.03 -21.16 2.19
CA ARG A 170 -14.90 -20.42 3.12
C ARG A 170 -14.52 -20.65 4.59
N ASP A 171 -14.17 -21.88 4.97
CA ASP A 171 -13.74 -22.22 6.34
C ASP A 171 -12.40 -21.55 6.66
N LEU A 172 -11.45 -21.54 5.72
CA LEU A 172 -10.15 -20.91 5.89
C LEU A 172 -10.29 -19.39 6.07
N MET A 173 -11.14 -18.74 5.27
CA MET A 173 -11.46 -17.32 5.41
C MET A 173 -12.09 -17.00 6.78
N ARG A 174 -12.99 -17.85 7.27
CA ARG A 174 -13.63 -17.68 8.58
C ARG A 174 -12.63 -17.84 9.72
N ARG A 175 -11.79 -18.86 9.65
CA ARG A 175 -10.68 -19.07 10.61
C ARG A 175 -9.71 -17.89 10.63
N ALA A 176 -9.37 -17.33 9.46
CA ALA A 176 -8.51 -16.16 9.38
C ALA A 176 -9.18 -14.92 10.03
N ALA A 177 -10.49 -14.73 9.84
CA ALA A 177 -11.23 -13.66 10.51
C ALA A 177 -11.22 -13.83 12.04
N GLU A 178 -11.42 -15.06 12.55
CA GLU A 178 -11.36 -15.38 13.97
C GLU A 178 -9.97 -15.19 14.58
N MET A 179 -8.90 -15.31 13.78
CA MET A 179 -7.52 -15.03 14.21
C MET A 179 -7.20 -13.55 14.34
N GLY A 180 -8.08 -12.66 13.89
CA GLY A 180 -7.93 -11.22 14.09
C GLY A 180 -7.19 -10.51 12.96
N VAL A 181 -7.49 -10.84 11.71
CA VAL A 181 -7.13 -10.02 10.55
C VAL A 181 -7.85 -8.67 10.58
N ASP A 182 -7.34 -7.69 9.85
CA ASP A 182 -7.91 -6.35 9.78
C ASP A 182 -8.90 -6.20 8.62
N ALA A 183 -8.75 -7.05 7.60
CA ALA A 183 -9.58 -6.99 6.39
C ALA A 183 -9.83 -8.37 5.77
N ILE A 184 -10.93 -8.47 5.01
CA ILE A 184 -11.30 -9.62 4.21
C ILE A 184 -10.98 -9.33 2.74
N GLY A 185 -10.25 -10.25 2.11
CA GLY A 185 -9.93 -10.24 0.70
C GLY A 185 -10.82 -11.16 -0.13
N ALA A 186 -10.65 -11.11 -1.44
CA ALA A 186 -11.18 -12.04 -2.43
C ALA A 186 -10.37 -11.90 -3.73
N ILE A 187 -10.53 -12.85 -4.65
CA ILE A 187 -9.90 -12.86 -5.98
C ILE A 187 -10.90 -13.32 -7.05
N PRO A 188 -11.94 -12.52 -7.37
CA PRO A 188 -13.06 -12.96 -8.19
C PRO A 188 -12.69 -13.40 -9.61
N HIS A 189 -11.62 -12.85 -10.18
CA HIS A 189 -11.15 -13.19 -11.53
C HIS A 189 -10.40 -14.53 -11.63
N PHE A 190 -10.01 -15.10 -10.48
CA PHE A 190 -9.38 -16.43 -10.41
C PHE A 190 -10.38 -17.55 -10.14
N GLU A 191 -11.60 -17.24 -9.69
CA GLU A 191 -12.66 -18.22 -9.49
C GLU A 191 -13.03 -18.93 -10.81
N PHE A 192 -13.37 -20.22 -10.75
CA PHE A 192 -13.59 -21.05 -11.93
C PHE A 192 -14.72 -20.55 -12.84
N THR A 193 -15.75 -19.92 -12.26
CA THR A 193 -16.88 -19.42 -13.02
C THR A 193 -17.30 -18.03 -12.54
N ARG A 194 -18.08 -17.33 -13.36
CA ARG A 194 -18.69 -16.07 -12.97
C ARG A 194 -19.61 -16.21 -11.74
N GLU A 195 -20.31 -17.31 -11.65
CA GLU A 195 -21.19 -17.60 -10.51
C GLU A 195 -20.37 -17.77 -9.22
N TYR A 196 -19.20 -18.42 -9.29
CA TYR A 196 -18.27 -18.53 -8.18
C TYR A 196 -17.69 -17.16 -7.81
N SER A 197 -17.33 -16.36 -8.80
CA SER A 197 -16.87 -14.97 -8.59
C SER A 197 -17.92 -14.14 -7.83
N VAL A 198 -19.18 -14.20 -8.22
CA VAL A 198 -20.28 -13.50 -7.51
C VAL A 198 -20.50 -14.08 -6.12
N SER A 199 -20.46 -15.42 -5.97
CA SER A 199 -20.65 -16.11 -4.70
C SER A 199 -19.55 -15.76 -3.72
N SER A 200 -18.28 -15.76 -4.14
CA SER A 200 -17.11 -15.42 -3.31
C SER A 200 -17.17 -13.97 -2.82
N LEU A 201 -17.56 -13.01 -3.68
CA LEU A 201 -17.74 -11.61 -3.28
C LEU A 201 -18.89 -11.42 -2.29
N ASN A 202 -20.02 -12.11 -2.48
CA ASN A 202 -21.14 -12.06 -1.53
C ASN A 202 -20.70 -12.60 -0.16
N PHE A 203 -20.04 -13.74 -0.13
CA PHE A 203 -19.52 -14.34 1.10
C PHE A 203 -18.50 -13.42 1.79
N ALA A 204 -17.57 -12.82 1.05
CA ALA A 204 -16.57 -11.90 1.60
C ALA A 204 -17.21 -10.67 2.24
N VAL A 205 -18.23 -10.07 1.60
CA VAL A 205 -18.99 -8.94 2.17
C VAL A 205 -19.73 -9.35 3.45
N GLU A 206 -20.40 -10.50 3.45
CA GLU A 206 -21.10 -11.02 4.62
C GLU A 206 -20.13 -11.28 5.78
N LEU A 207 -18.98 -11.89 5.50
CA LEU A 207 -17.96 -12.15 6.50
C LEU A 207 -17.36 -10.86 7.08
N ALA A 208 -17.06 -9.87 6.23
CA ALA A 208 -16.57 -8.58 6.67
C ALA A 208 -17.57 -7.83 7.57
N GLN A 209 -18.88 -7.93 7.27
CA GLN A 209 -19.94 -7.38 8.12
C GLN A 209 -20.07 -8.13 9.45
N GLU A 210 -20.02 -9.47 9.44
CA GLU A 210 -20.14 -10.33 10.61
C GLU A 210 -19.06 -10.00 11.66
N TYR A 211 -17.82 -9.78 11.22
CA TYR A 211 -16.68 -9.50 12.10
C TYR A 211 -16.35 -8.00 12.22
N GLY A 212 -17.08 -7.13 11.54
CA GLY A 212 -16.81 -5.69 11.57
C GLY A 212 -15.47 -5.29 10.93
N LEU A 213 -14.98 -6.02 9.92
CA LEU A 213 -13.67 -5.85 9.29
C LEU A 213 -13.72 -4.92 8.07
N LEU A 214 -12.56 -4.43 7.64
CA LEU A 214 -12.38 -3.78 6.34
C LEU A 214 -12.45 -4.83 5.21
N MET A 215 -12.43 -4.37 3.97
CA MET A 215 -12.30 -5.23 2.79
C MET A 215 -11.23 -4.70 1.86
N ASP A 216 -10.44 -5.62 1.28
CA ASP A 216 -9.52 -5.30 0.19
C ASP A 216 -9.43 -6.47 -0.79
N VAL A 217 -10.00 -6.26 -1.98
CA VAL A 217 -10.24 -7.31 -2.97
C VAL A 217 -9.30 -7.15 -4.15
N HIS A 218 -8.55 -8.20 -4.53
CA HIS A 218 -7.89 -8.30 -5.83
C HIS A 218 -8.98 -8.38 -6.90
N CYS A 219 -9.42 -7.23 -7.39
CA CYS A 219 -10.63 -7.12 -8.16
C CYS A 219 -10.30 -7.00 -9.65
N ASP A 220 -10.76 -8.00 -10.44
CA ASP A 220 -10.63 -7.98 -11.91
C ASP A 220 -9.19 -7.69 -12.40
N GLU A 221 -8.19 -8.34 -11.79
CA GLU A 221 -6.79 -8.25 -12.18
C GLU A 221 -6.48 -9.16 -13.38
N ILE A 222 -7.10 -8.85 -14.49
CA ILE A 222 -6.96 -9.59 -15.74
C ILE A 222 -7.24 -8.67 -16.92
N ASP A 223 -6.72 -9.03 -18.10
CA ASP A 223 -6.92 -8.26 -19.34
C ASP A 223 -8.28 -8.48 -20.01
N ASP A 224 -9.16 -9.31 -19.42
CA ASP A 224 -10.47 -9.64 -19.96
C ASP A 224 -11.51 -8.56 -19.64
N GLU A 225 -12.11 -7.95 -20.68
CA GLU A 225 -13.20 -6.97 -20.55
C GLU A 225 -14.51 -7.58 -19.99
N ALA A 226 -14.64 -8.91 -20.00
CA ALA A 226 -15.78 -9.61 -19.41
C ALA A 226 -15.62 -9.85 -17.90
N SER A 227 -14.43 -9.67 -17.33
CA SER A 227 -14.23 -9.69 -15.87
C SER A 227 -14.88 -8.45 -15.26
N ARG A 228 -15.92 -8.62 -14.45
CA ARG A 228 -16.77 -7.56 -13.91
C ARG A 228 -17.17 -7.77 -12.46
N GLY A 229 -16.27 -8.36 -11.66
CA GLY A 229 -16.44 -8.50 -10.22
C GLY A 229 -16.63 -7.16 -9.53
N LEU A 230 -16.00 -6.09 -10.06
CA LEU A 230 -16.08 -4.74 -9.53
C LEU A 230 -17.51 -4.20 -9.45
N GLU A 231 -18.39 -4.47 -10.44
CA GLU A 231 -19.80 -4.01 -10.34
C GLU A 231 -20.56 -4.75 -9.23
N THR A 232 -20.24 -6.03 -8.98
CA THR A 232 -20.80 -6.80 -7.87
C THR A 232 -20.30 -6.25 -6.54
N LEU A 233 -18.99 -6.08 -6.38
CA LEU A 233 -18.38 -5.54 -5.15
C LEU A 233 -18.95 -4.17 -4.79
N ALA A 234 -18.99 -3.24 -5.76
CA ALA A 234 -19.51 -1.89 -5.56
C ALA A 234 -21.01 -1.89 -5.21
N THR A 235 -21.80 -2.77 -5.82
CA THR A 235 -23.23 -2.91 -5.51
C THR A 235 -23.42 -3.43 -4.10
N ARG A 236 -22.72 -4.49 -3.72
CA ARG A 236 -22.82 -5.07 -2.38
C ARG A 236 -22.35 -4.10 -1.28
N ALA A 237 -21.25 -3.36 -1.55
CA ALA A 237 -20.76 -2.32 -0.64
C ALA A 237 -21.79 -1.18 -0.45
N LEU A 238 -22.47 -0.78 -1.53
CA LEU A 238 -23.54 0.23 -1.49
C LEU A 238 -24.75 -0.26 -0.68
N GLU A 239 -25.25 -1.46 -0.99
CA GLU A 239 -26.38 -2.06 -0.30
C GLU A 239 -26.14 -2.27 1.20
N ALA A 240 -24.91 -2.66 1.56
CA ALA A 240 -24.48 -2.86 2.93
C ALA A 240 -24.13 -1.55 3.68
N GLY A 241 -24.00 -0.42 2.97
CA GLY A 241 -23.62 0.87 3.54
C GLY A 241 -22.17 0.92 4.06
N ILE A 242 -21.28 0.06 3.53
CA ILE A 242 -19.89 -0.08 4.01
C ILE A 242 -18.84 0.47 3.04
N GLY A 243 -19.24 1.17 1.98
CA GLY A 243 -18.37 1.59 0.90
C GLY A 243 -17.02 2.19 1.33
N PRO A 244 -16.95 3.16 2.26
CA PRO A 244 -15.68 3.71 2.73
C PRO A 244 -14.71 2.70 3.36
N ARG A 245 -15.20 1.51 3.73
CA ARG A 245 -14.42 0.40 4.32
C ARG A 245 -14.01 -0.66 3.29
N VAL A 246 -14.41 -0.49 2.03
CA VAL A 246 -14.15 -1.43 0.94
C VAL A 246 -13.15 -0.84 -0.04
N THR A 247 -12.17 -1.64 -0.40
CA THR A 247 -11.13 -1.33 -1.38
C THR A 247 -11.18 -2.34 -2.53
N ALA A 248 -11.09 -1.83 -3.76
CA ALA A 248 -10.87 -2.62 -4.96
C ALA A 248 -9.44 -2.39 -5.44
N SER A 249 -8.60 -3.40 -5.32
CA SER A 249 -7.21 -3.37 -5.75
C SER A 249 -7.06 -3.85 -7.19
N HIS A 250 -6.06 -3.36 -7.91
CA HIS A 250 -5.71 -3.61 -9.31
C HIS A 250 -6.75 -3.10 -10.31
N THR A 251 -7.90 -3.72 -10.41
CA THR A 251 -9.00 -3.42 -11.35
C THR A 251 -8.54 -3.23 -12.80
N THR A 252 -7.54 -4.04 -13.24
CA THR A 252 -6.90 -3.86 -14.56
C THR A 252 -7.82 -4.15 -15.73
N ALA A 253 -8.84 -5.01 -15.57
CA ALA A 253 -9.88 -5.23 -16.59
C ALA A 253 -10.56 -3.91 -17.02
N MET A 254 -10.60 -2.91 -16.14
CA MET A 254 -11.16 -1.58 -16.43
C MET A 254 -10.46 -0.89 -17.61
N HIS A 255 -9.18 -1.17 -17.81
CA HIS A 255 -8.43 -0.70 -18.97
C HIS A 255 -9.04 -1.17 -20.30
N SER A 256 -9.62 -2.37 -20.32
CA SER A 256 -10.23 -2.99 -21.51
C SER A 256 -11.72 -2.63 -21.69
N TYR A 257 -12.39 -2.07 -20.67
CA TYR A 257 -13.82 -1.73 -20.77
C TYR A 257 -14.08 -0.69 -21.85
N ASN A 258 -15.16 -0.88 -22.62
CA ASN A 258 -15.63 0.17 -23.50
C ASN A 258 -16.12 1.38 -22.70
N ASN A 259 -16.10 2.56 -23.34
CA ASN A 259 -16.40 3.82 -22.65
C ASN A 259 -17.85 3.91 -22.15
N ALA A 260 -18.83 3.33 -22.84
CA ALA A 260 -20.23 3.35 -22.42
C ALA A 260 -20.43 2.57 -21.12
N TYR A 261 -19.83 1.37 -21.01
CA TYR A 261 -19.85 0.58 -19.78
C TYR A 261 -19.13 1.31 -18.65
N PHE A 262 -17.93 1.87 -18.93
CA PHE A 262 -17.17 2.61 -17.94
C PHE A 262 -17.94 3.81 -17.38
N LEU A 263 -18.59 4.61 -18.21
CA LEU A 263 -19.41 5.75 -17.74
C LEU A 263 -20.57 5.31 -16.83
N ARG A 264 -21.22 4.18 -17.15
CA ARG A 264 -22.24 3.59 -16.29
C ARG A 264 -21.63 3.15 -14.94
N LEU A 265 -20.48 2.50 -14.98
CA LEU A 265 -19.78 1.98 -13.81
C LEU A 265 -19.34 3.11 -12.87
N VAL A 266 -18.75 4.19 -13.38
CA VAL A 266 -18.33 5.35 -12.56
C VAL A 266 -19.47 5.93 -11.73
N ARG A 267 -20.70 5.95 -12.26
CA ARG A 267 -21.86 6.38 -11.48
C ARG A 267 -22.09 5.47 -10.27
N LEU A 268 -22.00 4.15 -10.43
CA LEU A 268 -22.12 3.18 -9.33
C LEU A 268 -20.99 3.35 -8.33
N LEU A 269 -19.74 3.51 -8.81
CA LEU A 269 -18.56 3.70 -7.96
C LEU A 269 -18.67 4.94 -7.08
N LYS A 270 -19.17 6.06 -7.63
CA LYS A 270 -19.47 7.27 -6.85
C LYS A 270 -20.53 7.06 -5.79
N MET A 271 -21.56 6.29 -6.09
CA MET A 271 -22.65 5.99 -5.14
C MET A 271 -22.17 5.05 -4.03
N SER A 272 -21.33 4.08 -4.35
CA SER A 272 -20.83 3.10 -3.39
C SER A 272 -19.78 3.70 -2.45
N GLY A 273 -18.98 4.66 -2.90
CA GLY A 273 -17.93 5.30 -2.11
C GLY A 273 -16.75 4.39 -1.77
N ILE A 274 -16.54 3.31 -2.55
CA ILE A 274 -15.39 2.40 -2.37
C ILE A 274 -14.08 3.08 -2.76
N ASN A 275 -12.97 2.58 -2.17
CA ASN A 275 -11.61 3.01 -2.46
C ASN A 275 -10.97 2.13 -3.53
N PHE A 276 -9.90 2.64 -4.15
CA PHE A 276 -9.10 1.91 -5.13
C PHE A 276 -7.63 1.90 -4.73
N VAL A 277 -6.95 0.78 -5.00
CA VAL A 277 -5.49 0.69 -5.04
C VAL A 277 -5.06 0.29 -6.43
N SER A 278 -4.19 1.08 -7.04
CA SER A 278 -3.49 0.71 -8.26
C SER A 278 -2.06 0.32 -7.94
N ASN A 279 -1.56 -0.74 -8.57
CA ASN A 279 -0.21 -1.27 -8.39
C ASN A 279 0.57 -1.13 -9.71
N PRO A 280 0.99 0.10 -10.10
CA PRO A 280 1.46 0.37 -11.45
C PRO A 280 2.68 -0.43 -11.87
N LEU A 281 3.62 -0.71 -10.98
CA LEU A 281 4.84 -1.46 -11.31
C LEU A 281 4.51 -2.89 -11.71
N VAL A 282 3.79 -3.62 -10.86
CA VAL A 282 3.46 -5.01 -11.12
C VAL A 282 2.48 -5.14 -12.28
N ASN A 283 1.43 -4.33 -12.33
CA ASN A 283 0.42 -4.44 -13.38
C ASN A 283 0.99 -4.11 -14.77
N THR A 284 1.93 -3.15 -14.88
CA THR A 284 2.64 -2.87 -16.15
C THR A 284 3.46 -4.09 -16.62
N HIS A 285 3.96 -4.88 -15.68
CA HIS A 285 4.71 -6.09 -15.96
C HIS A 285 3.82 -7.29 -16.30
N LEU A 286 2.78 -7.53 -15.51
CA LEU A 286 1.92 -8.72 -15.63
C LEU A 286 0.91 -8.63 -16.76
N GLN A 287 0.35 -7.44 -17.04
CA GLN A 287 -0.70 -7.27 -18.02
C GLN A 287 -0.17 -7.10 -19.45
N GLY A 288 -1.02 -7.30 -20.46
CA GLY A 288 -0.65 -7.22 -21.88
C GLY A 288 0.23 -8.38 -22.38
N ARG A 289 0.34 -9.46 -21.60
CA ARG A 289 1.21 -10.60 -21.98
C ARG A 289 0.72 -11.32 -23.23
N VAL A 290 -0.57 -11.45 -23.42
CA VAL A 290 -1.18 -12.11 -24.57
C VAL A 290 -1.50 -11.13 -25.71
N ASP A 291 -1.28 -9.82 -25.53
CA ASP A 291 -1.45 -8.85 -26.59
C ASP A 291 -0.38 -8.99 -27.67
N THR A 292 -0.80 -8.77 -28.91
CA THR A 292 0.10 -8.41 -30.00
C THR A 292 0.42 -6.92 -29.94
N TYR A 293 0.94 -6.31 -30.98
CA TYR A 293 1.14 -4.85 -31.01
C TYR A 293 -0.07 -4.13 -31.60
N PRO A 294 -0.50 -2.96 -31.02
CA PRO A 294 0.05 -2.32 -29.83
C PRO A 294 -0.33 -3.04 -28.52
N LYS A 295 0.61 -3.10 -27.56
CA LYS A 295 0.33 -3.64 -26.22
C LYS A 295 -0.39 -2.60 -25.36
N ARG A 296 -1.33 -3.07 -24.53
CA ARG A 296 -2.00 -2.22 -23.53
C ARG A 296 -1.02 -1.81 -22.41
N ARG A 297 -1.33 -0.74 -21.66
CA ARG A 297 -0.50 -0.27 -20.55
C ARG A 297 -0.69 -1.07 -19.27
N GLY A 298 -1.76 -1.83 -19.16
CA GLY A 298 -1.97 -2.81 -18.10
C GLY A 298 -2.39 -2.26 -16.75
N VAL A 299 -2.69 -0.97 -16.60
CA VAL A 299 -3.14 -0.37 -15.33
C VAL A 299 -4.60 0.09 -15.43
N THR A 300 -5.29 0.17 -14.28
CA THR A 300 -6.64 0.71 -14.18
C THR A 300 -6.72 2.18 -14.63
N ARG A 301 -7.92 2.71 -14.81
CA ARG A 301 -8.17 4.09 -15.25
C ARG A 301 -8.00 5.11 -14.11
N VAL A 302 -6.79 5.21 -13.55
CA VAL A 302 -6.47 6.06 -12.41
C VAL A 302 -6.86 7.52 -12.64
N LYS A 303 -6.54 8.05 -13.83
CA LYS A 303 -6.82 9.46 -14.16
C LYS A 303 -8.31 9.75 -14.09
N GLU A 304 -9.12 8.96 -14.78
CA GLU A 304 -10.57 9.15 -14.84
C GLU A 304 -11.25 8.90 -13.49
N LEU A 305 -10.76 7.95 -12.69
CA LEU A 305 -11.25 7.74 -11.33
C LEU A 305 -10.95 8.95 -10.44
N THR A 306 -9.73 9.48 -10.51
CA THR A 306 -9.32 10.68 -9.75
C THR A 306 -10.11 11.92 -10.18
N GLU A 307 -10.27 12.15 -11.48
CA GLU A 307 -11.10 13.24 -12.03
C GLU A 307 -12.58 13.11 -11.62
N ALA A 308 -13.05 11.89 -11.42
CA ALA A 308 -14.40 11.61 -10.90
C ALA A 308 -14.54 11.85 -9.38
N GLY A 309 -13.45 12.17 -8.66
CA GLY A 309 -13.41 12.37 -7.21
C GLY A 309 -13.44 11.07 -6.41
N ILE A 310 -13.11 9.93 -7.03
CA ILE A 310 -13.00 8.62 -6.37
C ILE A 310 -11.62 8.51 -5.74
N ASN A 311 -11.54 7.97 -4.52
CA ASN A 311 -10.27 7.79 -3.82
C ASN A 311 -9.43 6.70 -4.48
N VAL A 312 -8.22 7.06 -4.92
CA VAL A 312 -7.22 6.13 -5.47
C VAL A 312 -5.93 6.29 -4.68
N SER A 313 -5.35 5.18 -4.26
CA SER A 313 -3.98 5.09 -3.71
C SER A 313 -3.12 4.15 -4.56
N PHE A 314 -1.80 4.17 -4.32
CA PHE A 314 -0.86 3.29 -4.99
C PHE A 314 -0.21 2.34 -3.99
N GLY A 315 0.05 1.11 -4.44
CA GLY A 315 0.78 0.08 -3.71
C GLY A 315 1.95 -0.48 -4.53
N GLN A 316 2.91 -1.07 -3.83
CA GLN A 316 4.04 -1.78 -4.44
C GLN A 316 3.63 -3.13 -4.97
N ASP A 317 2.71 -3.81 -4.26
CA ASP A 317 2.28 -5.17 -4.46
C ASP A 317 3.36 -6.18 -4.06
N ASP A 318 4.33 -6.40 -4.91
CA ASP A 318 5.31 -7.48 -4.79
C ASP A 318 6.73 -6.96 -4.53
N ILE A 319 7.46 -7.62 -3.62
CA ILE A 319 8.85 -7.30 -3.26
C ILE A 319 9.74 -8.52 -3.52
N GLU A 320 10.49 -8.51 -4.62
CA GLU A 320 11.42 -9.58 -5.01
C GLU A 320 10.77 -10.99 -4.90
N ASP A 321 9.64 -11.16 -5.55
CA ASP A 321 8.85 -12.40 -5.51
C ASP A 321 8.53 -12.95 -6.92
N PRO A 322 7.69 -14.00 -7.07
CA PRO A 322 7.41 -14.58 -8.39
C PRO A 322 6.72 -13.65 -9.39
N TRP A 323 6.03 -12.59 -8.93
CA TRP A 323 5.31 -11.66 -9.82
C TRP A 323 6.13 -10.42 -10.14
N ASN A 324 6.95 -9.94 -9.18
CA ASN A 324 7.83 -8.80 -9.40
C ASN A 324 9.24 -9.03 -8.84
N PRO A 325 10.12 -9.72 -9.59
CA PRO A 325 11.48 -10.05 -9.12
C PRO A 325 12.37 -8.83 -8.87
N MET A 326 11.95 -7.62 -9.27
CA MET A 326 12.68 -6.36 -9.09
C MET A 326 11.95 -5.38 -8.15
N GLY A 327 10.89 -5.81 -7.47
CA GLY A 327 10.16 -4.98 -6.51
C GLY A 327 11.02 -4.66 -5.30
N THR A 328 11.14 -3.39 -4.96
CA THR A 328 11.99 -2.94 -3.85
C THR A 328 11.19 -2.46 -2.62
N GLY A 329 9.89 -2.30 -2.73
CA GLY A 329 9.08 -1.65 -1.70
C GLY A 329 9.25 -0.12 -1.64
N ASN A 330 9.87 0.50 -2.64
CA ASN A 330 10.05 1.95 -2.71
C ASN A 330 8.85 2.62 -3.40
N LEU A 331 7.93 3.15 -2.65
CA LEU A 331 6.70 3.78 -3.17
C LEU A 331 6.94 5.00 -4.05
N ARG A 332 8.07 5.69 -3.94
CA ARG A 332 8.43 6.77 -4.87
C ARG A 332 8.54 6.25 -6.31
N ASP A 333 9.14 5.08 -6.51
CA ASP A 333 9.30 4.47 -7.83
C ASP A 333 7.95 4.01 -8.39
N VAL A 334 7.05 3.56 -7.50
CA VAL A 334 5.65 3.26 -7.83
C VAL A 334 4.92 4.49 -8.34
N VAL A 335 5.03 5.64 -7.64
CA VAL A 335 4.42 6.90 -8.08
C VAL A 335 5.01 7.35 -9.41
N LEU A 336 6.32 7.30 -9.57
CA LEU A 336 6.98 7.71 -10.82
C LEU A 336 6.48 6.87 -12.01
N ASN A 337 6.46 5.56 -11.89
CA ASN A 337 5.91 4.67 -12.91
C ASN A 337 4.42 4.96 -13.15
N GLY A 338 3.63 5.08 -12.08
CA GLY A 338 2.20 5.38 -12.14
C GLY A 338 1.89 6.61 -12.98
N LEU A 339 2.60 7.72 -12.75
CA LEU A 339 2.43 8.97 -13.53
C LEU A 339 2.71 8.75 -15.02
N TYR A 340 3.77 8.01 -15.37
CA TYR A 340 4.10 7.73 -16.77
C TYR A 340 3.04 6.86 -17.45
N VAL A 341 2.65 5.76 -16.83
CA VAL A 341 1.72 4.81 -17.48
C VAL A 341 0.29 5.34 -17.56
N THR A 342 -0.14 6.17 -16.61
CA THR A 342 -1.47 6.81 -16.59
C THR A 342 -1.50 8.15 -17.35
N GLN A 343 -0.34 8.63 -17.83
CA GLN A 343 -0.18 9.93 -18.52
C GLN A 343 -0.64 11.12 -17.66
N MET A 344 -0.36 11.08 -16.36
CA MET A 344 -0.64 12.16 -15.42
C MET A 344 0.61 13.02 -15.24
N MET A 345 0.97 13.79 -16.27
CA MET A 345 2.22 14.58 -16.35
C MET A 345 2.01 16.09 -16.36
N ALA A 346 0.78 16.57 -16.13
CA ALA A 346 0.54 17.98 -15.87
C ALA A 346 1.11 18.37 -14.50
N ARG A 347 1.57 19.62 -14.37
CA ARG A 347 2.25 20.05 -13.14
C ARG A 347 1.43 19.81 -11.87
N PRO A 348 0.13 20.10 -11.79
CA PRO A 348 -0.68 19.77 -10.61
C PRO A 348 -0.76 18.26 -10.34
N GLU A 349 -0.81 17.42 -11.39
CA GLU A 349 -0.83 15.97 -11.25
C GLU A 349 0.49 15.47 -10.64
N ILE A 350 1.65 16.00 -11.08
CA ILE A 350 2.95 15.64 -10.54
C ILE A 350 3.09 16.13 -9.09
N THR A 351 2.80 17.43 -8.84
CA THR A 351 3.02 18.01 -7.50
C THR A 351 2.08 17.42 -6.45
N GLY A 352 0.85 17.04 -6.82
CA GLY A 352 -0.12 16.40 -5.93
C GLY A 352 0.02 14.88 -5.81
N SER A 353 0.95 14.25 -6.56
CA SER A 353 1.00 12.77 -6.64
C SER A 353 1.49 12.07 -5.35
N TYR A 354 2.14 12.78 -4.42
CA TYR A 354 2.44 12.22 -3.11
C TYR A 354 1.17 11.77 -2.36
N ASN A 355 0.02 12.36 -2.67
CA ASN A 355 -1.24 11.97 -2.06
C ASN A 355 -1.62 10.51 -2.33
N PHE A 356 -1.20 9.91 -3.44
CA PHE A 356 -1.47 8.50 -3.75
C PHE A 356 -0.83 7.53 -2.73
N ILE A 357 0.25 7.95 -2.08
CA ILE A 357 0.99 7.14 -1.09
C ILE A 357 0.98 7.76 0.33
N THR A 358 0.16 8.79 0.55
CA THR A 358 -0.02 9.47 1.84
C THR A 358 -1.51 9.60 2.15
N HIS A 359 -2.12 10.77 1.95
CA HIS A 359 -3.49 11.08 2.38
C HIS A 359 -4.57 10.18 1.75
N ASN A 360 -4.43 9.82 0.47
CA ASN A 360 -5.36 8.90 -0.18
C ASN A 360 -5.23 7.50 0.40
N ALA A 361 -3.98 7.05 0.61
CA ALA A 361 -3.69 5.76 1.22
C ALA A 361 -4.16 5.70 2.69
N ALA A 362 -4.06 6.81 3.43
CA ALA A 362 -4.60 6.90 4.79
C ALA A 362 -6.12 6.69 4.81
N ARG A 363 -6.85 7.26 3.84
CA ARG A 363 -8.29 7.00 3.67
C ARG A 363 -8.57 5.53 3.33
N THR A 364 -7.77 4.94 2.43
CA THR A 364 -7.88 3.52 2.05
C THR A 364 -7.70 2.60 3.26
N LEU A 365 -6.75 2.91 4.14
CA LEU A 365 -6.49 2.14 5.37
C LEU A 365 -7.39 2.54 6.55
N SER A 366 -8.28 3.52 6.39
CA SER A 366 -9.15 4.06 7.45
C SER A 366 -8.36 4.57 8.68
N LEU A 367 -7.23 5.24 8.44
CA LEU A 367 -6.43 5.83 9.52
C LEU A 367 -7.05 7.14 10.01
N SER A 368 -7.15 7.32 11.33
CA SER A 368 -7.73 8.51 11.97
C SER A 368 -6.67 9.49 12.52
N ASP A 369 -5.48 9.02 12.87
CA ASP A 369 -4.37 9.82 13.41
C ASP A 369 -3.23 9.84 12.37
N TYR A 370 -3.43 10.63 11.29
CA TYR A 370 -2.49 10.73 10.18
C TYR A 370 -2.44 12.15 9.63
N GLY A 371 -1.23 12.60 9.31
CA GLY A 371 -0.97 13.97 8.82
C GLY A 371 -0.18 14.80 9.82
N ILE A 372 0.45 15.88 9.33
CA ILE A 372 1.28 16.79 10.13
C ILE A 372 0.38 17.90 10.67
N GLU A 373 -0.32 17.60 11.75
CA GLU A 373 -1.28 18.51 12.40
C GLU A 373 -1.05 18.53 13.91
N VAL A 374 -1.22 19.69 14.52
CA VAL A 374 -1.10 19.84 15.98
C VAL A 374 -2.09 18.89 16.70
N GLY A 375 -1.57 18.09 17.62
CA GLY A 375 -2.31 17.08 18.38
C GLY A 375 -2.17 15.66 17.85
N ASN A 376 -1.84 15.46 16.58
CA ASN A 376 -1.56 14.12 16.01
C ASN A 376 -0.25 13.55 16.54
N THR A 377 -0.12 12.23 16.50
CA THR A 377 1.15 11.55 16.75
C THR A 377 2.20 12.03 15.73
N ALA A 378 3.40 12.39 16.20
CA ALA A 378 4.45 12.96 15.38
C ALA A 378 5.14 11.90 14.50
N ASN A 379 4.40 11.44 13.49
CA ASN A 379 4.87 10.54 12.44
C ASN A 379 5.13 11.35 11.17
N PHE A 380 6.37 11.38 10.71
CA PHE A 380 6.75 12.15 9.52
C PHE A 380 8.06 11.66 8.94
N ILE A 381 8.32 12.04 7.69
CA ILE A 381 9.58 11.79 6.99
C ILE A 381 10.21 13.09 6.52
N VAL A 382 11.53 13.11 6.45
CA VAL A 382 12.33 14.21 5.89
C VAL A 382 13.00 13.73 4.62
N LEU A 383 12.77 14.45 3.51
CA LEU A 383 13.35 14.14 2.20
C LEU A 383 14.49 15.11 1.85
N ASP A 384 15.54 14.62 1.20
CA ASP A 384 16.62 15.45 0.66
C ASP A 384 16.19 16.23 -0.58
N ALA A 385 15.12 16.99 -0.46
CA ALA A 385 14.50 17.71 -1.55
C ALA A 385 13.86 19.01 -1.03
N LYS A 386 13.74 20.01 -1.92
CA LYS A 386 13.06 21.28 -1.61
C LYS A 386 11.54 21.22 -1.77
N ASP A 387 11.04 20.29 -2.57
CA ASP A 387 9.63 20.05 -2.90
C ASP A 387 9.44 18.62 -3.43
N TRP A 388 8.19 18.18 -3.58
CA TRP A 388 7.88 16.84 -4.08
C TRP A 388 8.30 16.63 -5.54
N PHE A 389 8.13 17.64 -6.40
CA PHE A 389 8.60 17.55 -7.78
C PHE A 389 10.08 17.22 -7.86
N HIS A 390 10.89 17.88 -7.03
CA HIS A 390 12.33 17.62 -6.96
C HIS A 390 12.61 16.24 -6.35
N ALA A 391 11.90 15.86 -5.30
CA ALA A 391 12.05 14.54 -4.67
C ALA A 391 11.81 13.40 -5.67
N LEU A 392 10.72 13.50 -6.44
CA LEU A 392 10.34 12.50 -7.43
C LEU A 392 11.30 12.47 -8.64
N SER A 393 11.61 13.66 -9.21
CA SER A 393 12.41 13.75 -10.43
C SER A 393 13.87 13.35 -10.27
N PHE A 394 14.48 13.61 -9.10
CA PHE A 394 15.89 13.34 -8.83
C PHE A 394 16.13 12.12 -7.94
N GLY A 395 15.07 11.45 -7.54
CA GLY A 395 15.20 10.26 -6.70
C GLY A 395 15.77 10.60 -5.32
N ALA A 396 15.25 11.66 -4.68
CA ALA A 396 15.76 12.11 -3.39
C ALA A 396 15.58 11.03 -2.30
N PRO A 397 16.60 10.77 -1.48
CA PRO A 397 16.47 9.83 -0.37
C PRO A 397 15.61 10.41 0.74
N VAL A 398 15.04 9.51 1.55
CA VAL A 398 14.48 9.82 2.86
C VAL A 398 15.65 9.95 3.84
N LEU A 399 15.91 11.17 4.33
CA LEU A 399 16.99 11.44 5.28
C LEU A 399 16.66 10.92 6.68
N ALA A 400 15.40 11.04 7.08
CA ALA A 400 14.95 10.56 8.36
C ALA A 400 13.48 10.17 8.32
N ASN A 401 13.15 9.10 9.02
CA ASN A 401 11.82 8.57 9.23
C ASN A 401 11.54 8.60 10.74
N PHE A 402 10.55 9.39 11.18
CA PHE A 402 10.23 9.60 12.59
C PHE A 402 8.88 8.98 12.94
N ARG A 403 8.88 8.12 13.96
CA ARG A 403 7.69 7.52 14.54
C ARG A 403 7.49 8.02 15.98
N ALA A 404 6.38 8.68 16.26
CA ALA A 404 6.11 9.34 17.54
C ALA A 404 7.29 10.23 18.00
N GLY A 405 7.86 11.02 17.08
CA GLY A 405 9.01 11.87 17.31
C GLY A 405 10.34 11.16 17.51
N ARG A 406 10.41 9.83 17.43
CA ARG A 406 11.64 9.04 17.52
C ARG A 406 12.12 8.62 16.14
N VAL A 407 13.43 8.58 15.94
CA VAL A 407 14.01 8.10 14.68
C VAL A 407 13.78 6.61 14.53
N LEU A 408 13.08 6.23 13.47
CA LEU A 408 12.88 4.85 13.04
C LEU A 408 13.97 4.41 12.05
N ALA A 409 14.32 5.28 11.11
CA ALA A 409 15.40 5.08 10.16
C ALA A 409 16.03 6.43 9.79
N GLU A 410 17.31 6.45 9.48
CA GLU A 410 18.01 7.65 8.98
C GLU A 410 19.07 7.29 7.94
N CYS A 411 19.36 8.23 7.06
CA CYS A 411 20.33 8.12 5.99
C CYS A 411 21.10 9.44 5.85
N GLU A 412 22.39 9.36 5.57
CA GLU A 412 23.17 10.55 5.25
C GLU A 412 22.85 11.05 3.82
N PRO A 413 22.91 12.39 3.59
CA PRO A 413 22.75 12.95 2.25
C PRO A 413 23.81 12.40 1.29
N LEU A 414 23.39 12.10 0.04
CA LEU A 414 24.32 11.66 -0.99
C LEU A 414 25.27 12.79 -1.40
N ALA A 415 26.56 12.64 -1.13
CA ALA A 415 27.59 13.55 -1.62
C ALA A 415 27.92 13.26 -3.09
N ARG A 416 27.55 14.18 -3.99
CA ARG A 416 27.92 14.13 -5.41
C ARG A 416 28.93 15.23 -5.72
N ARG A 417 30.04 14.87 -6.36
CA ARG A 417 31.04 15.83 -6.82
C ARG A 417 31.23 15.69 -8.33
N VAL A 418 31.20 16.80 -9.03
CA VAL A 418 31.48 16.85 -10.48
C VAL A 418 32.71 17.72 -10.66
N HIS A 419 33.65 17.25 -11.48
CA HIS A 419 34.91 17.93 -11.76
C HIS A 419 35.00 18.11 -13.27
N PHE A 420 34.55 19.24 -13.80
CA PHE A 420 34.77 19.66 -15.20
C PHE A 420 35.10 21.13 -15.29
#